data_df14628e9f814a096cf5503b604acd9f
#
_entry.id   df14628e9f814a096cf5503b604acd9f
#
_cell.length_a   1.000
_cell.length_b   1.000
_cell.length_c   1.000
_cell.angle_alpha   90.00
_cell.angle_beta   90.00
_cell.angle_gamma   90.00
#
_symmetry.space_group_name_H-M   'P 1'
#
loop_
_entity.id
_entity.type
_entity.pdbx_description
1 polymer ?
#
loop_
_entity_poly.entity_id
_entity_poly.type
_entity_poly.pdbx_seq_one_letter_code
_entity_poly.pdbx_strand_id
1 'polypeptide(L)'
;AHCFSAWGQDFRVDYQYIGKFIKEYQKRNGGKLQIPISCFTATAKQKVVQDICDYFKHWLGVELQLFATSATRTNLRYSVIHVDTENDKYNRLRTLVRESECPTIIYVSRTKRTRQLAEKLTRDGIPALPYNGKMDSEEKIQNQEAFMNDRVRTIVATSAFGMGVDKSDVGLVVHYDISDSLENYVQEAGRA
;
A
#
# COMPACT_ATOMS: atom_id res chain seq x y z
N ALA A 1 8.08 -8.07 6.48
CA ALA A 1 8.21 -9.47 6.96
C ALA A 1 7.03 -10.36 6.50
N HIS A 2 5.88 -9.82 6.09
CA HIS A 2 4.70 -10.60 5.65
C HIS A 2 4.98 -11.61 4.50
N CYS A 3 6.08 -11.48 3.78
CA CYS A 3 6.50 -12.43 2.74
C CYS A 3 6.85 -13.83 3.26
N PHE A 4 6.94 -14.05 4.57
CA PHE A 4 7.14 -15.38 5.17
C PHE A 4 5.84 -16.20 5.27
N SER A 5 4.67 -15.60 5.04
CA SER A 5 3.40 -16.32 5.02
C SER A 5 3.14 -17.01 3.67
N ALA A 6 2.03 -17.75 3.58
CA ALA A 6 1.62 -18.49 2.38
C ALA A 6 1.64 -17.65 1.09
N TRP A 7 1.39 -16.35 1.17
CA TRP A 7 1.48 -15.43 0.03
C TRP A 7 2.92 -15.21 -0.47
N GLY A 8 3.89 -15.27 0.43
CA GLY A 8 5.32 -15.17 0.09
C GLY A 8 5.88 -16.48 -0.49
N GLN A 9 5.24 -17.61 -0.24
CA GLN A 9 5.67 -18.92 -0.73
C GLN A 9 5.59 -19.00 -2.26
N ASP A 10 4.59 -18.38 -2.87
CA ASP A 10 4.38 -18.41 -4.31
C ASP A 10 5.09 -17.27 -5.07
N PHE A 11 5.32 -16.12 -4.42
CA PHE A 11 5.80 -14.91 -5.10
C PHE A 11 7.22 -14.48 -4.75
N ARG A 12 7.75 -14.87 -3.58
CA ARG A 12 9.10 -14.49 -3.10
C ARG A 12 9.77 -15.66 -2.38
N VAL A 13 10.02 -16.71 -3.13
CA VAL A 13 10.64 -17.96 -2.65
C VAL A 13 11.96 -17.71 -1.92
N ASP A 14 12.73 -16.69 -2.31
CA ASP A 14 14.02 -16.35 -1.71
C ASP A 14 13.93 -16.04 -0.21
N TYR A 15 12.79 -15.54 0.27
CA TYR A 15 12.61 -15.31 1.70
C TYR A 15 12.70 -16.58 2.55
N GLN A 16 12.36 -17.73 1.95
CA GLN A 16 12.44 -19.02 2.64
C GLN A 16 13.90 -19.49 2.86
N TYR A 17 14.84 -18.93 2.10
CA TYR A 17 16.26 -19.27 2.21
C TYR A 17 17.03 -18.41 3.24
N ILE A 18 16.44 -17.31 3.72
CA ILE A 18 17.12 -16.38 4.64
C ILE A 18 17.60 -17.10 5.91
N GLY A 19 16.74 -17.88 6.56
CA GLY A 19 17.10 -18.62 7.77
C GLY A 19 18.20 -19.63 7.54
N LYS A 20 18.13 -20.39 6.44
CA LYS A 20 19.17 -21.34 6.03
C LYS A 20 20.49 -20.63 5.75
N PHE A 21 20.46 -19.54 5.01
CA PHE A 21 21.64 -18.73 4.69
C PHE A 21 22.32 -18.21 5.97
N ILE A 22 21.55 -17.63 6.89
CA ILE A 22 22.07 -17.12 8.17
C ILE A 22 22.71 -18.27 8.97
N LYS A 23 22.06 -19.42 9.05
CA LYS A 23 22.58 -20.60 9.76
C LYS A 23 23.92 -21.11 9.18
N GLU A 24 24.00 -21.17 7.84
CA GLU A 24 25.24 -21.57 7.16
C GLU A 24 26.35 -20.52 7.36
N TYR A 25 26.01 -19.24 7.30
CA TYR A 25 26.97 -18.16 7.55
C TYR A 25 27.51 -18.19 8.98
N GLN A 26 26.66 -18.39 9.99
CA GLN A 26 27.06 -18.56 11.37
C GLN A 26 28.01 -19.74 11.55
N LYS A 27 27.72 -20.90 10.93
CA LYS A 27 28.58 -22.08 10.96
C LYS A 27 29.99 -21.82 10.39
N ARG A 28 30.05 -21.14 9.22
CA ARG A 28 31.32 -20.78 8.56
C ARG A 28 32.19 -19.84 9.41
N ASN A 29 31.56 -19.02 10.26
CA ASN A 29 32.24 -18.09 11.17
C ASN A 29 32.39 -18.65 12.58
N GLY A 30 32.52 -19.99 12.74
CA GLY A 30 32.82 -20.65 14.00
C GLY A 30 31.65 -20.76 14.97
N GLY A 31 30.41 -20.48 14.53
CA GLY A 31 29.21 -20.67 15.36
C GLY A 31 29.00 -19.67 16.50
N LYS A 32 29.97 -18.80 16.76
CA LYS A 32 29.90 -17.80 17.84
C LYS A 32 29.20 -16.52 17.48
N LEU A 33 29.01 -16.26 16.16
CA LEU A 33 28.39 -15.05 15.67
C LEU A 33 26.85 -15.15 15.81
N GLN A 34 26.29 -14.36 16.71
CA GLN A 34 24.84 -14.18 16.80
C GLN A 34 24.43 -12.98 15.93
N ILE A 35 23.61 -13.25 14.92
CA ILE A 35 23.08 -12.22 14.05
C ILE A 35 21.71 -11.81 14.61
N PRO A 36 21.51 -10.53 15.00
CA PRO A 36 20.23 -10.07 15.49
C PRO A 36 19.19 -10.08 14.34
N ILE A 37 17.98 -10.54 14.63
CA ILE A 37 16.89 -10.61 13.69
C ILE A 37 15.81 -9.62 14.10
N SER A 38 15.46 -8.70 13.20
CA SER A 38 14.34 -7.77 13.37
C SER A 38 13.39 -7.87 12.17
N CYS A 39 12.12 -8.14 12.45
CA CYS A 39 11.08 -8.28 11.44
C CYS A 39 10.07 -7.14 11.56
N PHE A 40 9.95 -6.32 10.52
CA PHE A 40 9.01 -5.20 10.48
C PHE A 40 7.88 -5.49 9.49
N THR A 41 6.65 -5.18 9.90
CA THR A 41 5.47 -5.24 9.05
C THR A 41 4.44 -4.22 9.52
N ALA A 42 3.81 -3.52 8.59
CA ALA A 42 2.76 -2.55 8.90
C ALA A 42 1.40 -3.24 9.15
N THR A 43 1.15 -4.34 8.45
CA THR A 43 -0.09 -5.10 8.53
C THR A 43 0.24 -6.59 8.53
N ALA A 44 0.04 -7.24 9.66
CA ALA A 44 0.19 -8.70 9.73
C ALA A 44 -1.00 -9.30 10.46
N LYS A 45 -1.66 -10.27 9.80
CA LYS A 45 -2.61 -11.15 10.48
C LYS A 45 -1.87 -11.95 11.55
N GLN A 46 -2.55 -12.32 12.61
CA GLN A 46 -1.98 -13.11 13.70
C GLN A 46 -1.27 -14.38 13.19
N LYS A 47 -1.86 -15.03 12.17
CA LYS A 47 -1.24 -16.19 11.52
C LYS A 47 0.11 -15.85 10.87
N VAL A 48 0.23 -14.71 10.21
CA VAL A 48 1.48 -14.27 9.57
C VAL A 48 2.57 -14.04 10.62
N VAL A 49 2.22 -13.44 11.75
CA VAL A 49 3.15 -13.25 12.89
C VAL A 49 3.63 -14.59 13.41
N GLN A 50 2.71 -15.53 13.59
CA GLN A 50 3.05 -16.89 14.04
C GLN A 50 3.98 -17.59 13.06
N ASP A 51 3.67 -17.56 11.75
CA ASP A 51 4.49 -18.16 10.69
C ASP A 51 5.94 -17.60 10.71
N ILE A 52 6.11 -16.29 10.94
CA ILE A 52 7.41 -15.64 11.06
C ILE A 52 8.17 -16.16 12.31
N CYS A 53 7.50 -16.19 13.45
CA CYS A 53 8.10 -16.67 14.70
C CYS A 53 8.54 -18.14 14.59
N ASP A 54 7.67 -19.00 14.04
CA ASP A 54 7.93 -20.42 13.85
C ASP A 54 9.08 -20.65 12.87
N TYR A 55 9.15 -19.86 11.80
CA TYR A 55 10.23 -19.91 10.81
C TYR A 55 11.60 -19.64 11.46
N PHE A 56 11.77 -18.56 12.19
CA PHE A 56 13.05 -18.21 12.80
C PHE A 56 13.41 -19.12 13.99
N LYS A 57 12.41 -19.59 14.74
CA LYS A 57 12.60 -20.62 15.75
C LYS A 57 13.11 -21.94 15.16
N HIS A 58 12.51 -22.39 14.05
CA HIS A 58 12.92 -23.62 13.35
C HIS A 58 14.35 -23.53 12.80
N TRP A 59 14.68 -22.47 12.08
CA TRP A 59 15.97 -22.37 11.39
C TRP A 59 17.13 -21.98 12.32
N LEU A 60 16.90 -21.07 13.25
CA LEU A 60 17.95 -20.42 14.03
C LEU A 60 17.83 -20.65 15.54
N GLY A 61 16.77 -21.28 16.03
CA GLY A 61 16.49 -21.43 17.45
C GLY A 61 16.19 -20.10 18.16
N VAL A 62 15.82 -19.04 17.41
CA VAL A 62 15.58 -17.70 17.96
C VAL A 62 14.11 -17.54 18.30
N GLU A 63 13.83 -17.09 19.51
CA GLU A 63 12.49 -16.65 19.92
C GLU A 63 12.36 -15.16 19.71
N LEU A 64 11.47 -14.75 18.78
CA LEU A 64 11.23 -13.35 18.48
C LEU A 64 10.28 -12.75 19.51
N GLN A 65 10.64 -11.59 20.05
CA GLN A 65 9.75 -10.80 20.88
C GLN A 65 8.84 -9.93 20.00
N LEU A 66 7.54 -10.01 20.21
CA LEU A 66 6.55 -9.23 19.48
C LEU A 66 6.35 -7.85 20.14
N PHE A 67 6.56 -6.81 19.37
CA PHE A 67 6.18 -5.45 19.70
C PHE A 67 5.06 -5.03 18.76
N ALA A 68 3.84 -4.89 19.26
CA ALA A 68 2.68 -4.49 18.47
C ALA A 68 1.99 -3.30 19.16
N THR A 69 1.62 -2.32 18.35
CA THR A 69 0.74 -1.22 18.76
C THR A 69 -0.63 -1.40 18.12
N SER A 70 -1.65 -0.76 18.69
CA SER A 70 -2.97 -0.75 18.07
C SER A 70 -2.89 -0.14 16.67
N ALA A 71 -3.41 -0.85 15.67
CA ALA A 71 -3.52 -0.36 14.31
C ALA A 71 -4.67 0.65 14.13
N THR A 72 -5.42 0.94 15.19
CA THR A 72 -6.56 1.87 15.13
C THR A 72 -6.08 3.29 14.94
N ARG A 73 -6.39 3.86 13.78
CA ARG A 73 -6.11 5.25 13.41
C ARG A 73 -7.32 6.11 13.80
N THR A 74 -7.22 6.85 14.90
CA THR A 74 -8.30 7.70 15.40
C THR A 74 -8.52 8.98 14.60
N ASN A 75 -7.57 9.34 13.77
CA ASN A 75 -7.63 10.49 12.85
C ASN A 75 -8.36 10.20 11.53
N LEU A 76 -8.65 8.93 11.22
CA LEU A 76 -9.34 8.56 9.99
C LEU A 76 -10.85 8.43 10.22
N ARG A 77 -11.62 9.02 9.30
CA ARG A 77 -13.07 8.84 9.21
C ARG A 77 -13.42 8.05 7.99
N TYR A 78 -14.16 6.97 8.17
CA TYR A 78 -14.62 6.11 7.09
C TYR A 78 -16.09 6.37 6.81
N SER A 79 -16.46 6.49 5.54
CA SER A 79 -17.85 6.59 5.12
C SER A 79 -18.10 5.78 3.85
N VAL A 80 -19.31 5.24 3.74
CA VAL A 80 -19.79 4.55 2.55
C VAL A 80 -20.92 5.37 1.94
N ILE A 81 -20.81 5.67 0.66
CA ILE A 81 -21.81 6.43 -0.08
C ILE A 81 -22.45 5.48 -1.08
N HIS A 82 -23.72 5.21 -0.89
CA HIS A 82 -24.51 4.42 -1.82
C HIS A 82 -24.95 5.27 -3.00
N VAL A 83 -24.81 4.73 -4.20
CA VAL A 83 -25.21 5.36 -5.47
C VAL A 83 -25.76 4.28 -6.40
N ASP A 84 -26.75 4.65 -7.20
CA ASP A 84 -27.48 3.69 -8.02
C ASP A 84 -26.89 3.55 -9.43
N THR A 85 -26.25 4.59 -9.96
CA THR A 85 -25.69 4.59 -11.31
C THR A 85 -24.24 5.03 -11.35
N GLU A 86 -23.52 4.64 -12.42
CA GLU A 86 -22.14 5.12 -12.66
C GLU A 86 -22.09 6.65 -12.84
N ASN A 87 -23.15 7.25 -13.34
CA ASN A 87 -23.21 8.70 -13.47
C ASN A 87 -23.34 9.39 -12.10
N ASP A 88 -24.16 8.87 -11.21
CA ASP A 88 -24.30 9.38 -9.84
C ASP A 88 -22.99 9.18 -9.06
N LYS A 89 -22.35 8.04 -9.25
CA LYS A 89 -21.04 7.75 -8.67
C LYS A 89 -20.00 8.77 -9.08
N TYR A 90 -19.94 9.10 -10.38
CA TYR A 90 -19.02 10.11 -10.88
C TYR A 90 -19.38 11.51 -10.37
N ASN A 91 -20.66 11.89 -10.39
CA ASN A 91 -21.11 13.20 -9.90
C ASN A 91 -20.77 13.37 -8.42
N ARG A 92 -20.97 12.31 -7.63
CA ARG A 92 -20.61 12.33 -6.21
C ARG A 92 -19.10 12.45 -5.99
N LEU A 93 -18.30 11.69 -6.73
CA LEU A 93 -16.85 11.83 -6.71
C LEU A 93 -16.41 13.26 -7.01
N ARG A 94 -16.94 13.84 -8.12
CA ARG A 94 -16.61 15.19 -8.54
C ARG A 94 -16.93 16.23 -7.47
N THR A 95 -18.07 16.11 -6.81
CA THR A 95 -18.45 16.97 -5.67
C THR A 95 -17.47 16.84 -4.53
N LEU A 96 -17.17 15.63 -4.09
CA LEU A 96 -16.22 15.38 -2.99
C LEU A 96 -14.84 15.98 -3.26
N VAL A 97 -14.31 15.77 -4.47
CA VAL A 97 -12.98 16.28 -4.83
C VAL A 97 -12.96 17.81 -4.94
N ARG A 98 -14.05 18.42 -5.41
CA ARG A 98 -14.16 19.90 -5.47
C ARG A 98 -14.28 20.55 -4.09
N GLU A 99 -14.99 19.91 -3.19
CA GLU A 99 -15.15 20.38 -1.80
C GLU A 99 -13.92 20.12 -0.95
N SER A 100 -13.03 19.24 -1.40
CA SER A 100 -11.79 18.90 -0.71
C SER A 100 -10.73 19.95 -1.03
N GLU A 101 -10.21 20.61 -0.01
CA GLU A 101 -9.10 21.55 -0.12
C GLU A 101 -7.73 20.88 0.01
N CYS A 102 -7.70 19.57 0.24
CA CYS A 102 -6.49 18.77 0.49
C CYS A 102 -6.12 17.90 -0.72
N PRO A 103 -4.87 17.42 -0.78
CA PRO A 103 -4.46 16.41 -1.74
C PRO A 103 -5.32 15.15 -1.63
N THR A 104 -5.77 14.65 -2.79
CA THR A 104 -6.75 13.58 -2.90
C THR A 104 -6.20 12.41 -3.71
N ILE A 105 -6.37 11.20 -3.20
CA ILE A 105 -6.06 9.96 -3.92
C ILE A 105 -7.37 9.23 -4.25
N ILE A 106 -7.57 8.88 -5.53
CA ILE A 106 -8.73 8.14 -6.00
C ILE A 106 -8.26 6.77 -6.47
N TYR A 107 -8.66 5.71 -5.79
CA TYR A 107 -8.30 4.34 -6.16
C TYR A 107 -9.32 3.72 -7.10
N VAL A 108 -8.80 3.09 -8.15
CA VAL A 108 -9.55 2.33 -9.15
C VAL A 108 -8.89 0.97 -9.39
N SER A 109 -9.68 -0.04 -9.76
CA SER A 109 -9.19 -1.41 -9.93
C SER A 109 -8.43 -1.64 -11.25
N ARG A 110 -8.72 -0.86 -12.30
CA ARG A 110 -8.20 -1.11 -13.66
C ARG A 110 -7.27 0.00 -14.13
N THR A 111 -6.13 -0.39 -14.72
CA THR A 111 -5.14 0.55 -15.27
C THR A 111 -5.72 1.53 -16.30
N LYS A 112 -6.58 1.06 -17.21
CA LYS A 112 -7.26 1.91 -18.19
C LYS A 112 -8.14 2.97 -17.54
N ARG A 113 -8.78 2.63 -16.42
CA ARG A 113 -9.68 3.54 -15.71
C ARG A 113 -8.94 4.71 -15.05
N THR A 114 -7.65 4.53 -14.70
CA THR A 114 -6.86 5.65 -14.15
C THR A 114 -6.78 6.82 -15.11
N ARG A 115 -6.48 6.56 -16.39
CA ARG A 115 -6.42 7.61 -17.42
C ARG A 115 -7.79 8.18 -17.73
N GLN A 116 -8.79 7.33 -17.98
CA GLN A 116 -10.13 7.75 -18.32
C GLN A 116 -10.75 8.67 -17.27
N LEU A 117 -10.60 8.31 -16.00
CA LEU A 117 -11.17 9.09 -14.90
C LEU A 117 -10.37 10.38 -14.65
N ALA A 118 -9.04 10.34 -14.73
CA ALA A 118 -8.20 11.54 -14.62
C ALA A 118 -8.50 12.56 -15.73
N GLU A 119 -8.63 12.12 -16.99
CA GLU A 119 -8.99 12.96 -18.12
C GLU A 119 -10.41 13.54 -17.97
N LYS A 120 -11.36 12.75 -17.47
CA LYS A 120 -12.73 13.20 -17.24
C LYS A 120 -12.80 14.28 -16.16
N LEU A 121 -12.09 14.09 -15.05
CA LEU A 121 -11.97 15.08 -13.98
C LEU A 121 -11.32 16.37 -14.47
N THR A 122 -10.23 16.26 -15.24
CA THR A 122 -9.52 17.42 -15.79
C THR A 122 -10.39 18.21 -16.74
N ARG A 123 -11.17 17.55 -17.61
CA ARG A 123 -12.17 18.24 -18.48
C ARG A 123 -13.25 18.96 -17.69
N ASP A 124 -13.60 18.43 -16.53
CA ASP A 124 -14.59 19.05 -15.64
C ASP A 124 -13.96 20.12 -14.71
N GLY A 125 -12.72 20.54 -14.98
CA GLY A 125 -12.03 21.61 -14.25
C GLY A 125 -11.38 21.16 -12.93
N ILE A 126 -11.15 19.85 -12.76
CA ILE A 126 -10.42 19.27 -11.62
C ILE A 126 -9.14 18.64 -12.17
N PRO A 127 -7.98 19.33 -12.13
CA PRO A 127 -6.73 18.78 -12.60
C PRO A 127 -6.41 17.49 -11.88
N ALA A 128 -6.27 16.38 -12.61
CA ALA A 128 -5.98 15.06 -12.08
C ALA A 128 -5.00 14.31 -12.97
N LEU A 129 -4.11 13.55 -12.36
CA LEU A 129 -3.11 12.74 -13.06
C LEU A 129 -3.33 11.25 -12.81
N PRO A 130 -3.10 10.40 -13.83
CA PRO A 130 -3.17 8.96 -13.66
C PRO A 130 -1.88 8.40 -13.03
N TYR A 131 -2.01 7.28 -12.31
CA TYR A 131 -0.86 6.49 -11.86
C TYR A 131 -1.20 5.00 -11.83
N ASN A 132 -0.41 4.18 -12.53
CA ASN A 132 -0.58 2.73 -12.49
C ASN A 132 0.71 2.00 -12.88
N GLY A 133 0.78 0.69 -12.60
CA GLY A 133 1.97 -0.11 -12.81
C GLY A 133 2.38 -0.33 -14.28
N LYS A 134 1.47 -0.08 -15.24
CA LYS A 134 1.73 -0.27 -16.68
C LYS A 134 2.13 1.03 -17.40
N MET A 135 2.21 2.13 -16.68
CA MET A 135 2.68 3.41 -17.24
C MET A 135 4.18 3.35 -17.51
N ASP A 136 4.61 4.14 -18.48
CA ASP A 136 6.02 4.42 -18.68
C ASP A 136 6.68 4.96 -17.41
N SER A 137 7.94 4.58 -17.18
CA SER A 137 8.63 4.91 -15.94
C SER A 137 8.83 6.41 -15.77
N GLU A 138 9.09 7.12 -16.86
CA GLU A 138 9.29 8.57 -16.82
C GLU A 138 7.97 9.30 -16.52
N GLU A 139 6.89 8.96 -17.23
CA GLU A 139 5.55 9.51 -16.97
C GLU A 139 5.12 9.24 -15.52
N LYS A 140 5.41 8.05 -15.00
CA LYS A 140 5.07 7.66 -13.63
C LYS A 140 5.79 8.54 -12.61
N ILE A 141 7.09 8.79 -12.81
CA ILE A 141 7.89 9.66 -11.95
C ILE A 141 7.36 11.10 -12.03
N GLN A 142 7.12 11.63 -13.23
CA GLN A 142 6.61 12.98 -13.42
C GLN A 142 5.25 13.21 -12.74
N ASN A 143 4.32 12.25 -12.88
CA ASN A 143 3.00 12.33 -12.26
C ASN A 143 3.09 12.24 -10.73
N GLN A 144 3.94 11.38 -10.22
CA GLN A 144 4.20 11.28 -8.79
C GLN A 144 4.80 12.57 -8.23
N GLU A 145 5.82 13.12 -8.87
CA GLU A 145 6.45 14.38 -8.45
C GLU A 145 5.49 15.56 -8.55
N ALA A 146 4.62 15.60 -9.56
CA ALA A 146 3.61 16.64 -9.68
C ALA A 146 2.62 16.61 -8.51
N PHE A 147 2.23 15.42 -8.06
CA PHE A 147 1.37 15.23 -6.90
C PHE A 147 2.11 15.53 -5.59
N MET A 148 3.34 15.04 -5.43
CA MET A 148 4.14 15.25 -4.22
C MET A 148 4.45 16.74 -3.97
N ASN A 149 4.66 17.51 -5.03
CA ASN A 149 5.00 18.94 -4.99
C ASN A 149 3.78 19.87 -5.17
N ASP A 150 2.56 19.37 -4.96
CA ASP A 150 1.30 20.13 -5.04
C ASP A 150 1.04 20.83 -6.38
N ARG A 151 1.74 20.46 -7.44
CA ARG A 151 1.46 20.95 -8.80
C ARG A 151 0.10 20.45 -9.29
N VAL A 152 -0.30 19.24 -8.86
CA VAL A 152 -1.63 18.68 -9.04
C VAL A 152 -2.08 18.06 -7.73
N ARG A 153 -3.30 18.39 -7.28
CA ARG A 153 -3.83 17.90 -6.00
C ARG A 153 -4.60 16.59 -6.07
N THR A 154 -4.88 16.08 -7.26
CA THR A 154 -5.67 14.85 -7.41
C THR A 154 -4.90 13.83 -8.23
N ILE A 155 -4.77 12.61 -7.69
CA ILE A 155 -4.21 11.48 -8.42
C ILE A 155 -5.22 10.35 -8.49
N VAL A 156 -5.37 9.77 -9.69
CA VAL A 156 -6.22 8.58 -9.92
C VAL A 156 -5.31 7.37 -10.11
N ALA A 157 -5.35 6.44 -9.19
CA ALA A 157 -4.35 5.40 -9.09
C ALA A 157 -4.93 3.99 -8.96
N THR A 158 -4.14 2.99 -9.34
CA THR A 158 -4.32 1.62 -8.85
C THR A 158 -3.55 1.42 -7.55
N SER A 159 -3.67 0.24 -6.92
CA SER A 159 -2.88 -0.16 -5.74
C SER A 159 -1.35 -0.06 -5.93
N ALA A 160 -0.88 0.12 -7.19
CA ALA A 160 0.52 0.40 -7.48
C ALA A 160 1.01 1.75 -6.90
N PHE A 161 0.09 2.70 -6.66
CA PHE A 161 0.40 3.96 -5.98
C PHE A 161 0.30 3.75 -4.48
N GLY A 162 1.41 3.68 -3.85
CA GLY A 162 1.39 3.46 -2.41
C GLY A 162 2.69 2.90 -1.87
N MET A 163 3.39 2.06 -2.59
CA MET A 163 4.69 1.59 -2.16
C MET A 163 5.73 2.70 -2.37
N GLY A 164 6.25 3.26 -1.25
CA GLY A 164 7.28 4.30 -1.30
C GLY A 164 6.79 5.73 -1.54
N VAL A 165 5.48 5.97 -1.50
CA VAL A 165 4.92 7.33 -1.52
C VAL A 165 4.54 7.73 -0.11
N ASP A 166 5.19 8.76 0.41
CA ASP A 166 4.91 9.34 1.73
C ASP A 166 4.59 10.82 1.56
N LYS A 167 3.29 11.13 1.49
CA LYS A 167 2.74 12.49 1.43
C LYS A 167 1.82 12.67 2.63
N SER A 168 2.30 13.40 3.61
CA SER A 168 1.69 13.51 4.94
C SER A 168 0.44 14.38 5.01
N ASP A 169 0.13 15.14 3.96
CA ASP A 169 -0.98 16.08 3.88
C ASP A 169 -2.14 15.57 3.00
N VAL A 170 -2.13 14.31 2.61
CA VAL A 170 -3.29 13.69 1.97
C VAL A 170 -4.46 13.68 2.95
N GLY A 171 -5.54 14.36 2.63
CA GLY A 171 -6.71 14.46 3.51
C GLY A 171 -7.95 13.74 2.99
N LEU A 172 -7.93 13.26 1.75
CA LEU A 172 -9.04 12.50 1.16
C LEU A 172 -8.54 11.31 0.36
N VAL A 173 -9.03 10.13 0.72
CA VAL A 173 -8.86 8.91 -0.07
C VAL A 173 -10.23 8.40 -0.49
N VAL A 174 -10.44 8.23 -1.79
CA VAL A 174 -11.70 7.72 -2.35
C VAL A 174 -11.45 6.38 -3.03
N HIS A 175 -12.10 5.34 -2.56
CA HIS A 175 -12.18 4.07 -3.27
C HIS A 175 -13.33 4.14 -4.27
N TYR A 176 -13.01 4.54 -5.51
CA TYR A 176 -13.99 4.57 -6.60
C TYR A 176 -14.36 3.16 -7.05
N ASP A 177 -13.42 2.23 -7.00
CA ASP A 177 -13.65 0.79 -7.10
C ASP A 177 -13.24 0.11 -5.80
N ILE A 178 -13.82 -1.04 -5.51
CA ILE A 178 -13.48 -1.84 -4.32
C ILE A 178 -12.04 -2.34 -4.46
N SER A 179 -11.28 -2.27 -3.35
CA SER A 179 -9.93 -2.83 -3.27
C SER A 179 -9.95 -4.34 -3.36
N ASP A 180 -8.89 -4.94 -3.89
CA ASP A 180 -8.79 -6.39 -4.10
C ASP A 180 -8.77 -7.19 -2.78
N SER A 181 -8.37 -6.56 -1.68
CA SER A 181 -8.36 -7.16 -0.35
C SER A 181 -8.55 -6.13 0.76
N LEU A 182 -8.93 -6.59 1.95
CA LEU A 182 -9.02 -5.74 3.14
C LEU A 182 -7.64 -5.14 3.51
N GLU A 183 -6.58 -5.88 3.31
CA GLU A 183 -5.22 -5.43 3.55
C GLU A 183 -4.85 -4.25 2.63
N ASN A 184 -5.16 -4.36 1.34
CA ASN A 184 -4.95 -3.27 0.39
C ASN A 184 -5.80 -2.05 0.77
N TYR A 185 -7.08 -2.28 1.11
CA TYR A 185 -7.97 -1.21 1.56
C TYR A 185 -7.40 -0.43 2.76
N VAL A 186 -6.94 -1.13 3.78
CA VAL A 186 -6.34 -0.50 4.98
C VAL A 186 -5.07 0.27 4.64
N GLN A 187 -4.21 -0.27 3.77
CA GLN A 187 -3.00 0.43 3.34
C GLN A 187 -3.31 1.67 2.49
N GLU A 188 -4.31 1.58 1.63
CA GLU A 188 -4.76 2.68 0.76
C GLU A 188 -5.46 3.77 1.58
N ALA A 189 -6.41 3.41 2.42
CA ALA A 189 -7.12 4.34 3.31
C ALA A 189 -6.18 5.00 4.34
N GLY A 190 -5.17 4.28 4.80
CA GLY A 190 -4.20 4.77 5.77
C GLY A 190 -3.26 5.87 5.26
N ARG A 191 -3.46 6.35 4.02
CA ARG A 191 -2.69 7.46 3.44
C ARG A 191 -3.31 8.83 3.70
N ALA A 192 -4.58 8.83 4.14
CA ALA A 192 -5.25 10.03 4.62
C ALA A 192 -4.79 10.42 6.04
#